data_893705e1a67b4c3aa878b57a2d9770df
#
_entry.id   893705e1a67b4c3aa878b57a2d9770df
#
_cell.length_a   1.000
_cell.length_b   1.000
_cell.length_c   1.000
_cell.angle_alpha   90.00
_cell.angle_beta   90.00
_cell.angle_gamma   90.00
#
_symmetry.space_group_name_H-M   'P 1'
#
loop_
_entity.id
_entity.type
_entity.pdbx_description
1 polymer ?
#
loop_
_entity_poly.entity_id
_entity_poly.type
_entity_poly.pdbx_seq_one_letter_code
_entity_poly.pdbx_strand_id
1 'polypeptide(L)'
;ANTEIRELTIKKEMIEEKILMQKNFIADLDKTGQKKIKSTNDKIGTLMVDSSSLMDKNKEIQEDIEKNRQPQLEKLSSAKGSLQKKNTIKAKLEQRIQNITSEHKFFKENVSCPTCEQKIEEEFRLNKIEDIEGKVKEINSAYKDLTKSINIEKEKEAKFIDVSKQITKLTNDISTNNFKISEYQRQIRQYESEVQEITQQIENRNTERATLKSLKTDLKDVETNKANHTENVDYLDFASSMMKDSGVKAK
;
A
#
# COMPACT_ATOMS: atom_id res chain seq x y z
N ALA A 1 18.12 57.58 49.20
CA ALA A 1 18.71 56.25 49.49
C ALA A 1 17.64 55.20 49.74
N ASN A 2 16.79 55.29 50.76
CA ASN A 2 15.76 54.27 51.06
C ASN A 2 14.68 54.18 49.93
N THR A 3 14.36 55.24 49.26
CA THR A 3 13.42 55.27 48.13
C THR A 3 14.02 54.50 46.94
N GLU A 4 15.29 54.69 46.62
CA GLU A 4 16.01 54.02 45.55
C GLU A 4 16.13 52.50 45.81
N ILE A 5 16.42 52.10 47.03
CA ILE A 5 16.45 50.68 47.43
C ILE A 5 15.07 50.03 47.22
N ARG A 6 13.98 50.75 47.53
CA ARG A 6 12.61 50.27 47.33
C ARG A 6 12.28 50.17 45.83
N GLU A 7 12.65 51.12 45.03
CA GLU A 7 12.48 51.08 43.58
C GLU A 7 13.25 49.94 42.93
N LEU A 8 14.51 49.71 43.35
CA LEU A 8 15.33 48.59 42.90
C LEU A 8 14.76 47.22 43.35
N THR A 9 14.11 47.16 44.51
CA THR A 9 13.45 45.96 44.99
C THR A 9 12.26 45.60 44.08
N ILE A 10 11.40 46.57 43.80
CA ILE A 10 10.26 46.40 42.87
C ILE A 10 10.75 46.00 41.46
N LYS A 11 11.80 46.66 40.99
CA LYS A 11 12.39 46.33 39.65
C LYS A 11 12.96 44.90 39.63
N LYS A 12 13.60 44.45 40.72
CA LYS A 12 14.07 43.07 40.87
C LYS A 12 12.92 42.07 40.79
N GLU A 13 11.85 42.25 41.56
CA GLU A 13 10.67 41.38 41.56
C GLU A 13 10.03 41.30 40.18
N MET A 14 9.88 42.41 39.46
CA MET A 14 9.36 42.45 38.10
C MET A 14 10.24 41.66 37.10
N ILE A 15 11.57 41.73 37.25
CA ILE A 15 12.50 40.99 36.37
C ILE A 15 12.44 39.49 36.68
N GLU A 16 12.39 39.12 37.98
CA GLU A 16 12.24 37.72 38.41
C GLU A 16 10.95 37.11 37.88
N GLU A 17 9.83 37.83 37.91
CA GLU A 17 8.56 37.40 37.33
C GLU A 17 8.68 37.21 35.80
N LYS A 18 9.29 38.15 35.06
CA LYS A 18 9.57 38.02 33.63
C LYS A 18 10.44 36.81 33.31
N ILE A 19 11.46 36.53 34.09
CA ILE A 19 12.30 35.35 33.93
C ILE A 19 11.48 34.07 34.10
N LEU A 20 10.62 34.01 35.11
CA LEU A 20 9.74 32.87 35.33
C LEU A 20 8.77 32.66 34.15
N MET A 21 8.13 33.72 33.68
CA MET A 21 7.26 33.69 32.52
C MET A 21 7.97 33.21 31.28
N GLN A 22 9.17 33.73 30.99
CA GLN A 22 9.98 33.32 29.83
C GLN A 22 10.44 31.85 29.93
N LYS A 23 10.81 31.36 31.12
CA LYS A 23 11.14 29.94 31.32
C LYS A 23 9.92 29.05 31.05
N ASN A 24 8.77 29.40 31.58
CA ASN A 24 7.53 28.65 31.37
C ASN A 24 7.12 28.62 29.87
N PHE A 25 7.24 29.75 29.21
CA PHE A 25 6.96 29.85 27.75
C PHE A 25 7.87 28.94 26.94
N ILE A 26 9.19 28.92 27.20
CA ILE A 26 10.12 28.00 26.53
C ILE A 26 9.75 26.53 26.80
N ALA A 27 9.44 26.19 28.06
CA ALA A 27 9.09 24.83 28.45
C ALA A 27 7.78 24.35 27.77
N ASP A 28 6.76 25.22 27.66
CA ASP A 28 5.51 24.90 26.98
C ASP A 28 5.68 24.70 25.48
N LEU A 29 6.51 25.52 24.85
CA LEU A 29 6.88 25.35 23.44
C LEU A 29 7.61 24.01 23.20
N ASP A 30 8.54 23.64 24.07
CA ASP A 30 9.28 22.38 23.97
C ASP A 30 8.35 21.17 24.15
N LYS A 31 7.48 21.22 25.16
CA LYS A 31 6.48 20.19 25.41
C LYS A 31 5.51 19.99 24.25
N THR A 32 5.06 21.09 23.63
CA THR A 32 4.16 21.07 22.46
C THR A 32 4.86 20.48 21.25
N GLY A 33 6.11 20.87 20.99
CA GLY A 33 6.92 20.33 19.90
C GLY A 33 7.16 18.82 20.07
N GLN A 34 7.55 18.39 21.28
CA GLN A 34 7.75 16.96 21.58
C GLN A 34 6.47 16.12 21.43
N LYS A 35 5.31 16.66 21.83
CA LYS A 35 4.01 16.01 21.62
C LYS A 35 3.71 15.82 20.12
N LYS A 36 3.98 16.86 19.32
CA LYS A 36 3.81 16.78 17.85
C LYS A 36 4.72 15.72 17.24
N ILE A 37 6.02 15.73 17.60
CA ILE A 37 6.99 14.73 17.14
C ILE A 37 6.50 13.31 17.45
N LYS A 38 6.08 13.06 18.69
CA LYS A 38 5.56 11.76 19.11
C LYS A 38 4.36 11.33 18.28
N SER A 39 3.35 12.21 18.15
CA SER A 39 2.15 11.92 17.36
C SER A 39 2.46 11.65 15.89
N THR A 40 3.41 12.38 15.29
CA THR A 40 3.82 12.17 13.90
C THR A 40 4.61 10.87 13.74
N ASN A 41 5.48 10.52 14.69
CA ASN A 41 6.19 9.23 14.70
C ASN A 41 5.22 8.04 14.86
N ASP A 42 4.17 8.16 15.66
CA ASP A 42 3.13 7.13 15.79
C ASP A 42 2.42 6.89 14.44
N LYS A 43 2.15 7.96 13.67
CA LYS A 43 1.59 7.84 12.30
C LYS A 43 2.57 7.16 11.34
N ILE A 44 3.84 7.52 11.39
CA ILE A 44 4.90 6.86 10.60
C ILE A 44 4.92 5.37 10.92
N GLY A 45 4.93 5.00 12.19
CA GLY A 45 4.91 3.61 12.63
C GLY A 45 3.72 2.82 12.09
N THR A 46 2.51 3.41 12.11
CA THR A 46 1.30 2.78 11.55
C THR A 46 1.44 2.54 10.05
N LEU A 47 1.87 3.56 9.29
CA LEU A 47 2.05 3.44 7.84
C LEU A 47 3.13 2.42 7.46
N MET A 48 4.20 2.29 8.24
CA MET A 48 5.24 1.28 8.04
C MET A 48 4.70 -0.13 8.23
N VAL A 49 3.89 -0.37 9.26
CA VAL A 49 3.25 -1.66 9.51
C VAL A 49 2.27 -2.01 8.39
N ASP A 50 1.43 -1.06 7.98
CA ASP A 50 0.47 -1.26 6.88
C ASP A 50 1.18 -1.55 5.56
N SER A 51 2.26 -0.83 5.25
CA SER A 51 3.09 -1.06 4.06
C SER A 51 3.71 -2.46 4.07
N SER A 52 4.29 -2.89 5.20
CA SER A 52 4.86 -4.23 5.36
C SER A 52 3.79 -5.32 5.16
N SER A 53 2.61 -5.17 5.77
CA SER A 53 1.50 -6.11 5.59
C SER A 53 1.07 -6.26 4.13
N LEU A 54 1.05 -5.17 3.35
CA LEU A 54 0.75 -5.24 1.91
C LEU A 54 1.87 -5.91 1.10
N MET A 55 3.15 -5.71 1.48
CA MET A 55 4.27 -6.41 0.85
C MET A 55 4.19 -7.92 1.09
N ASP A 56 3.87 -8.35 2.31
CA ASP A 56 3.72 -9.76 2.64
C ASP A 56 2.56 -10.39 1.87
N LYS A 57 1.41 -9.72 1.78
CA LYS A 57 0.28 -10.16 0.94
C LYS A 57 0.66 -10.28 -0.53
N ASN A 58 1.41 -9.34 -1.07
CA ASN A 58 1.87 -9.42 -2.46
C ASN A 58 2.77 -10.63 -2.68
N LYS A 59 3.64 -10.94 -1.72
CA LYS A 59 4.49 -12.13 -1.77
C LYS A 59 3.66 -13.41 -1.77
N GLU A 60 2.67 -13.54 -0.88
CA GLU A 60 1.76 -14.68 -0.85
C GLU A 60 1.00 -14.86 -2.18
N ILE A 61 0.47 -13.76 -2.73
CA ILE A 61 -0.22 -13.78 -4.03
C ILE A 61 0.73 -14.22 -5.15
N GLN A 62 1.94 -13.68 -5.19
CA GLN A 62 2.95 -14.05 -6.18
C GLN A 62 3.30 -15.52 -6.09
N GLU A 63 3.49 -16.05 -4.89
CA GLU A 63 3.75 -17.48 -4.67
C GLU A 63 2.57 -18.37 -5.11
N ASP A 64 1.32 -17.96 -4.87
CA ASP A 64 0.13 -18.70 -5.36
C ASP A 64 0.08 -18.71 -6.89
N ILE A 65 0.35 -17.59 -7.54
CA ILE A 65 0.43 -17.52 -9.01
C ILE A 65 1.50 -18.49 -9.54
N GLU A 66 2.71 -18.40 -9.03
CA GLU A 66 3.86 -19.16 -9.56
C GLU A 66 3.77 -20.65 -9.27
N LYS A 67 3.39 -21.04 -8.04
CA LYS A 67 3.40 -22.44 -7.61
C LYS A 67 2.13 -23.20 -8.01
N ASN A 68 0.98 -22.54 -8.00
CA ASN A 68 -0.29 -23.23 -8.15
C ASN A 68 -0.97 -22.95 -9.50
N ARG A 69 -1.00 -21.68 -9.95
CA ARG A 69 -1.84 -21.29 -11.08
C ARG A 69 -1.11 -21.34 -12.41
N GLN A 70 0.09 -20.85 -12.48
CA GLN A 70 0.89 -20.86 -13.71
C GLN A 70 1.12 -22.29 -14.24
N PRO A 71 1.49 -23.30 -13.41
CA PRO A 71 1.60 -24.67 -13.88
C PRO A 71 0.29 -25.28 -14.38
N GLN A 72 -0.85 -24.88 -13.77
CA GLN A 72 -2.17 -25.29 -14.28
C GLN A 72 -2.46 -24.67 -15.63
N LEU A 73 -2.18 -23.38 -15.82
CA LEU A 73 -2.37 -22.68 -17.08
C LEU A 73 -1.55 -23.32 -18.20
N GLU A 74 -0.29 -23.67 -17.93
CA GLU A 74 0.59 -24.34 -18.89
C GLU A 74 0.05 -25.70 -19.33
N LYS A 75 -0.40 -26.53 -18.39
CA LYS A 75 -1.01 -27.84 -18.69
C LYS A 75 -2.28 -27.73 -19.54
N LEU A 76 -3.00 -26.63 -19.42
CA LEU A 76 -4.25 -26.38 -20.15
C LEU A 76 -4.05 -25.62 -21.47
N SER A 77 -2.87 -25.07 -21.69
CA SER A 77 -2.59 -24.17 -22.84
C SER A 77 -2.85 -24.81 -24.20
N SER A 78 -2.65 -26.12 -24.34
CA SER A 78 -2.85 -26.86 -25.58
C SER A 78 -4.34 -27.17 -25.89
N ALA A 79 -5.24 -26.97 -24.92
CA ALA A 79 -6.65 -27.40 -25.04
C ALA A 79 -7.38 -26.70 -26.20
N LYS A 80 -7.18 -25.40 -26.39
CA LYS A 80 -7.80 -24.62 -27.49
C LYS A 80 -7.39 -25.15 -28.86
N GLY A 81 -6.09 -25.39 -29.06
CA GLY A 81 -5.58 -25.93 -30.34
C GLY A 81 -6.07 -27.36 -30.59
N SER A 82 -6.10 -28.19 -29.54
CA SER A 82 -6.66 -29.56 -29.60
C SER A 82 -8.14 -29.54 -29.93
N LEU A 83 -8.93 -28.68 -29.30
CA LEU A 83 -10.37 -28.52 -29.57
C LEU A 83 -10.62 -28.10 -31.01
N GLN A 84 -9.85 -27.14 -31.55
CA GLN A 84 -10.00 -26.70 -32.94
C GLN A 84 -9.73 -27.84 -33.95
N LYS A 85 -8.64 -28.61 -33.73
CA LYS A 85 -8.33 -29.79 -34.56
C LYS A 85 -9.43 -30.83 -34.51
N LYS A 86 -9.95 -31.17 -33.34
CA LYS A 86 -11.03 -32.14 -33.16
C LYS A 86 -12.35 -31.67 -33.82
N ASN A 87 -12.69 -30.40 -33.73
CA ASN A 87 -13.86 -29.84 -34.42
C ASN A 87 -13.71 -29.91 -35.93
N THR A 88 -12.53 -29.69 -36.50
CA THR A 88 -12.25 -29.86 -37.92
C THR A 88 -12.43 -31.33 -38.35
N ILE A 89 -11.97 -32.31 -37.55
CA ILE A 89 -12.16 -33.72 -37.80
C ILE A 89 -13.65 -34.07 -37.73
N LYS A 90 -14.38 -33.53 -36.75
CA LYS A 90 -15.82 -33.73 -36.58
C LYS A 90 -16.59 -33.28 -37.84
N ALA A 91 -16.29 -32.10 -38.34
CA ALA A 91 -16.93 -31.57 -39.56
C ALA A 91 -16.69 -32.47 -40.80
N LYS A 92 -15.44 -33.00 -40.95
CA LYS A 92 -15.11 -33.95 -42.01
C LYS A 92 -15.89 -35.27 -41.86
N LEU A 93 -16.04 -35.79 -40.63
CA LEU A 93 -16.83 -36.99 -40.38
C LEU A 93 -18.32 -36.76 -40.66
N GLU A 94 -18.86 -35.63 -40.27
CA GLU A 94 -20.26 -35.26 -40.56
C GLU A 94 -20.54 -35.21 -42.08
N GLN A 95 -19.65 -34.61 -42.86
CA GLN A 95 -19.72 -34.61 -44.31
C GLN A 95 -19.67 -36.04 -44.90
N ARG A 96 -18.75 -36.89 -44.33
CA ARG A 96 -18.64 -38.28 -44.77
C ARG A 96 -19.90 -39.09 -44.44
N ILE A 97 -20.48 -38.88 -43.25
CA ILE A 97 -21.76 -39.50 -42.85
C ILE A 97 -22.88 -39.11 -43.84
N GLN A 98 -23.00 -37.83 -44.21
CA GLN A 98 -23.97 -37.35 -45.16
C GLN A 98 -23.81 -38.03 -46.53
N ASN A 99 -22.57 -38.12 -47.04
CA ASN A 99 -22.29 -38.78 -48.31
C ASN A 99 -22.67 -40.25 -48.29
N ILE A 100 -22.27 -40.99 -47.26
CA ILE A 100 -22.57 -42.42 -47.07
C ILE A 100 -24.07 -42.65 -46.89
N THR A 101 -24.76 -41.74 -46.18
CA THR A 101 -26.21 -41.82 -46.00
C THR A 101 -26.95 -41.62 -47.36
N SER A 102 -26.48 -40.71 -48.17
CA SER A 102 -26.99 -40.47 -49.49
C SER A 102 -26.75 -41.68 -50.42
N GLU A 103 -25.55 -42.28 -50.38
CA GLU A 103 -25.20 -43.49 -51.12
C GLU A 103 -26.06 -44.70 -50.68
N HIS A 104 -26.23 -44.87 -49.38
CA HIS A 104 -27.08 -45.93 -48.81
C HIS A 104 -28.54 -45.77 -49.33
N LYS A 105 -29.07 -44.56 -49.22
CA LYS A 105 -30.43 -44.24 -49.71
C LYS A 105 -30.56 -44.55 -51.19
N PHE A 106 -29.57 -44.15 -52.03
CA PHE A 106 -29.55 -44.42 -53.43
C PHE A 106 -29.70 -45.92 -53.76
N PHE A 107 -28.85 -46.79 -53.19
CA PHE A 107 -28.90 -48.22 -53.45
C PHE A 107 -30.11 -48.88 -52.80
N LYS A 108 -30.68 -48.34 -51.77
CA LYS A 108 -31.89 -48.88 -51.13
C LYS A 108 -33.17 -48.60 -51.93
N GLU A 109 -33.28 -47.41 -52.50
CA GLU A 109 -34.50 -46.94 -53.15
C GLU A 109 -34.51 -47.19 -54.67
N ASN A 110 -33.35 -47.45 -55.30
CA ASN A 110 -33.26 -47.57 -56.76
C ASN A 110 -32.81 -48.97 -57.20
N VAL A 111 -33.59 -49.63 -58.01
CA VAL A 111 -33.24 -50.89 -58.70
C VAL A 111 -32.65 -50.62 -60.09
N SER A 112 -32.77 -49.40 -60.60
CA SER A 112 -32.14 -48.87 -61.83
C SER A 112 -31.57 -47.52 -61.59
N CYS A 113 -30.50 -47.14 -62.26
CA CYS A 113 -29.86 -45.81 -62.14
C CYS A 113 -30.80 -44.73 -62.69
N PRO A 114 -31.21 -43.72 -61.92
CA PRO A 114 -32.08 -42.66 -62.35
C PRO A 114 -31.47 -41.73 -63.42
N THR A 115 -30.13 -41.79 -63.60
CA THR A 115 -29.42 -40.94 -64.56
C THR A 115 -29.20 -41.60 -65.86
N CYS A 116 -28.96 -42.92 -65.96
CA CYS A 116 -28.65 -43.64 -67.17
C CYS A 116 -29.63 -44.80 -67.46
N GLU A 117 -30.65 -45.00 -66.63
CA GLU A 117 -31.71 -46.02 -66.69
C GLU A 117 -31.23 -47.47 -66.69
N GLN A 118 -29.92 -47.70 -66.58
CA GLN A 118 -29.37 -49.07 -66.49
C GLN A 118 -29.82 -49.79 -65.19
N LYS A 119 -30.20 -51.04 -65.34
CA LYS A 119 -30.58 -51.90 -64.21
C LYS A 119 -29.34 -52.15 -63.31
N ILE A 120 -29.51 -51.96 -62.04
CA ILE A 120 -28.45 -52.24 -61.02
C ILE A 120 -28.61 -53.73 -60.68
N GLU A 121 -27.50 -54.51 -60.81
CA GLU A 121 -27.51 -55.93 -60.50
C GLU A 121 -27.76 -56.12 -58.96
N GLU A 122 -28.69 -57.05 -58.65
CA GLU A 122 -29.24 -57.17 -57.32
C GLU A 122 -28.14 -57.59 -56.31
N GLU A 123 -27.28 -58.53 -56.70
CA GLU A 123 -26.15 -58.95 -55.86
C GLU A 123 -25.17 -57.80 -55.55
N PHE A 124 -24.82 -57.02 -56.57
CA PHE A 124 -23.99 -55.84 -56.39
C PHE A 124 -24.65 -54.79 -55.47
N ARG A 125 -25.96 -54.57 -55.64
CA ARG A 125 -26.75 -53.63 -54.85
C ARG A 125 -26.76 -54.03 -53.35
N LEU A 126 -27.02 -55.31 -53.05
CA LEU A 126 -27.08 -55.90 -51.71
C LEU A 126 -25.70 -55.86 -51.03
N ASN A 127 -24.62 -56.27 -51.73
CA ASN A 127 -23.25 -56.22 -51.27
C ASN A 127 -22.85 -54.77 -50.94
N LYS A 128 -23.25 -53.78 -51.74
CA LYS A 128 -23.00 -52.38 -51.49
C LYS A 128 -23.73 -51.84 -50.25
N ILE A 129 -24.96 -52.24 -50.03
CA ILE A 129 -25.73 -51.87 -48.81
C ILE A 129 -25.06 -52.43 -47.58
N GLU A 130 -24.62 -53.71 -47.58
CA GLU A 130 -23.93 -54.32 -46.46
C GLU A 130 -22.59 -53.65 -46.16
N ASP A 131 -21.78 -53.35 -47.17
CA ASP A 131 -20.50 -52.62 -47.03
C ASP A 131 -20.74 -51.22 -46.43
N ILE A 132 -21.77 -50.51 -46.89
CA ILE A 132 -22.13 -49.19 -46.39
C ILE A 132 -22.60 -49.29 -44.91
N GLU A 133 -23.43 -50.24 -44.56
CA GLU A 133 -23.89 -50.43 -43.19
C GLU A 133 -22.74 -50.73 -42.23
N GLY A 134 -21.74 -51.54 -42.66
CA GLY A 134 -20.49 -51.77 -41.93
C GLY A 134 -19.73 -50.46 -41.69
N LYS A 135 -19.52 -49.67 -42.74
CA LYS A 135 -18.85 -48.35 -42.63
C LYS A 135 -19.61 -47.37 -41.74
N VAL A 136 -20.93 -47.36 -41.80
CA VAL A 136 -21.78 -46.50 -40.95
C VAL A 136 -21.60 -46.88 -39.47
N LYS A 137 -21.53 -48.15 -39.12
CA LYS A 137 -21.28 -48.58 -37.71
C LYS A 137 -19.92 -48.09 -37.20
N GLU A 138 -18.85 -48.25 -38.01
CA GLU A 138 -17.51 -47.80 -37.67
C GLU A 138 -17.46 -46.28 -37.46
N ILE A 139 -18.02 -45.51 -38.43
CA ILE A 139 -18.00 -44.07 -38.37
C ILE A 139 -18.83 -43.51 -37.21
N ASN A 140 -19.98 -44.12 -36.91
CA ASN A 140 -20.81 -43.76 -35.77
C ASN A 140 -20.08 -43.97 -34.44
N SER A 141 -19.32 -45.06 -34.30
CA SER A 141 -18.49 -45.33 -33.14
C SER A 141 -17.41 -44.26 -32.99
N ALA A 142 -16.65 -44.00 -34.08
CA ALA A 142 -15.62 -42.96 -34.12
C ALA A 142 -16.17 -41.57 -33.80
N TYR A 143 -17.36 -41.22 -34.33
CA TYR A 143 -18.04 -39.95 -34.07
C TYR A 143 -18.43 -39.77 -32.58
N LYS A 144 -18.96 -40.85 -31.96
CA LYS A 144 -19.28 -40.84 -30.52
C LYS A 144 -18.04 -40.63 -29.66
N ASP A 145 -16.94 -41.30 -29.99
CA ASP A 145 -15.70 -41.16 -29.23
C ASP A 145 -15.04 -39.81 -29.42
N LEU A 146 -15.09 -39.26 -30.68
CA LEU A 146 -14.64 -37.92 -30.97
C LEU A 146 -15.47 -36.87 -30.22
N THR A 147 -16.79 -37.06 -30.14
CA THR A 147 -17.68 -36.14 -29.39
C THR A 147 -17.37 -36.13 -27.90
N LYS A 148 -17.11 -37.30 -27.27
CA LYS A 148 -16.65 -37.38 -25.88
C LYS A 148 -15.34 -36.65 -25.71
N SER A 149 -14.38 -36.86 -26.62
CA SER A 149 -13.07 -36.22 -26.59
C SER A 149 -13.14 -34.70 -26.76
N ILE A 150 -14.06 -34.19 -27.60
CA ILE A 150 -14.34 -32.77 -27.72
C ILE A 150 -14.88 -32.17 -26.43
N ASN A 151 -15.79 -32.86 -25.74
CA ASN A 151 -16.34 -32.37 -24.49
C ASN A 151 -15.25 -32.25 -23.41
N ILE A 152 -14.32 -33.21 -23.32
CA ILE A 152 -13.15 -33.14 -22.42
C ILE A 152 -12.29 -31.90 -22.74
N GLU A 153 -12.02 -31.63 -24.02
CA GLU A 153 -11.21 -30.45 -24.40
C GLU A 153 -11.95 -29.12 -24.12
N LYS A 154 -13.29 -29.10 -24.28
CA LYS A 154 -14.09 -27.91 -23.90
C LYS A 154 -14.01 -27.62 -22.40
N GLU A 155 -14.07 -28.65 -21.57
CA GLU A 155 -13.91 -28.50 -20.12
C GLU A 155 -12.51 -27.99 -19.75
N LYS A 156 -11.46 -28.48 -20.44
CA LYS A 156 -10.10 -27.97 -20.25
C LYS A 156 -9.96 -26.52 -20.68
N GLU A 157 -10.55 -26.12 -21.81
CA GLU A 157 -10.54 -24.74 -22.29
C GLU A 157 -11.28 -23.82 -21.31
N ALA A 158 -12.43 -24.25 -20.79
CA ALA A 158 -13.17 -23.48 -19.78
C ALA A 158 -12.33 -23.27 -18.50
N LYS A 159 -11.64 -24.32 -18.04
CA LYS A 159 -10.70 -24.21 -16.89
C LYS A 159 -9.52 -23.29 -17.20
N PHE A 160 -8.97 -23.35 -18.41
CA PHE A 160 -7.90 -22.42 -18.84
C PHE A 160 -8.35 -20.96 -18.75
N ILE A 161 -9.54 -20.65 -19.25
CA ILE A 161 -10.10 -19.30 -19.20
C ILE A 161 -10.30 -18.86 -17.75
N ASP A 162 -10.81 -19.73 -16.88
CA ASP A 162 -11.03 -19.43 -15.47
C ASP A 162 -9.73 -19.16 -14.74
N VAL A 163 -8.73 -20.02 -14.86
CA VAL A 163 -7.40 -19.84 -14.25
C VAL A 163 -6.74 -18.57 -14.78
N SER A 164 -6.83 -18.28 -16.07
CA SER A 164 -6.30 -17.05 -16.67
C SER A 164 -6.93 -15.79 -16.07
N LYS A 165 -8.26 -15.79 -15.90
CA LYS A 165 -8.97 -14.69 -15.22
C LYS A 165 -8.54 -14.51 -13.77
N GLN A 166 -8.34 -15.61 -13.05
CA GLN A 166 -7.89 -15.57 -11.67
C GLN A 166 -6.48 -14.98 -11.56
N ILE A 167 -5.54 -15.37 -12.44
CA ILE A 167 -4.20 -14.78 -12.51
C ILE A 167 -4.29 -13.27 -12.78
N THR A 168 -5.10 -12.85 -13.76
CA THR A 168 -5.29 -11.44 -14.07
C THR A 168 -5.81 -10.65 -12.86
N LYS A 169 -6.79 -11.20 -12.14
CA LYS A 169 -7.32 -10.57 -10.92
C LYS A 169 -6.23 -10.42 -9.85
N LEU A 170 -5.50 -11.48 -9.57
CA LEU A 170 -4.42 -11.47 -8.57
C LEU A 170 -3.29 -10.49 -8.94
N THR A 171 -2.95 -10.40 -10.22
CA THR A 171 -1.97 -9.41 -10.71
C THR A 171 -2.45 -7.97 -10.52
N ASN A 172 -3.76 -7.73 -10.74
CA ASN A 172 -4.36 -6.43 -10.47
C ASN A 172 -4.37 -6.09 -8.97
N ASP A 173 -4.60 -7.08 -8.11
CA ASP A 173 -4.53 -6.90 -6.66
C ASP A 173 -3.11 -6.51 -6.21
N ILE A 174 -2.06 -7.17 -6.74
CA ILE A 174 -0.66 -6.77 -6.53
C ILE A 174 -0.41 -5.33 -6.98
N SER A 175 -0.88 -4.96 -8.16
CA SER A 175 -0.72 -3.60 -8.70
C SER A 175 -1.38 -2.55 -7.80
N THR A 176 -2.58 -2.84 -7.31
CA THR A 176 -3.31 -1.98 -6.37
C THR A 176 -2.57 -1.85 -5.03
N ASN A 177 -2.05 -2.94 -4.51
CA ASN A 177 -1.26 -2.93 -3.27
C ASN A 177 0.05 -2.13 -3.46
N ASN A 178 0.74 -2.29 -4.59
CA ASN A 178 1.97 -1.53 -4.89
C ASN A 178 1.70 -0.03 -4.98
N PHE A 179 0.56 0.37 -5.54
CA PHE A 179 0.15 1.78 -5.53
C PHE A 179 -0.02 2.32 -4.10
N LYS A 180 -0.72 1.56 -3.23
CA LYS A 180 -0.89 1.94 -1.81
C LYS A 180 0.44 2.00 -1.06
N ILE A 181 1.33 1.03 -1.28
CA ILE A 181 2.67 1.01 -0.69
C ILE A 181 3.44 2.28 -1.08
N SER A 182 3.41 2.65 -2.35
CA SER A 182 4.07 3.87 -2.84
C SER A 182 3.49 5.14 -2.19
N GLU A 183 2.17 5.19 -2.01
CA GLU A 183 1.49 6.29 -1.33
C GLU A 183 1.89 6.38 0.15
N TYR A 184 1.92 5.26 0.86
CA TYR A 184 2.39 5.22 2.26
C TYR A 184 3.84 5.67 2.38
N GLN A 185 4.73 5.22 1.50
CA GLN A 185 6.13 5.67 1.48
C GLN A 185 6.25 7.17 1.23
N ARG A 186 5.40 7.75 0.39
CA ARG A 186 5.34 9.20 0.16
C ARG A 186 4.92 9.95 1.43
N GLN A 187 3.88 9.47 2.11
CA GLN A 187 3.40 10.07 3.36
C GLN A 187 4.44 9.95 4.49
N ILE A 188 5.12 8.81 4.61
CA ILE A 188 6.21 8.63 5.57
C ILE A 188 7.29 9.69 5.36
N ARG A 189 7.77 9.89 4.13
CA ARG A 189 8.77 10.94 3.85
C ARG A 189 8.30 12.35 4.21
N GLN A 190 7.01 12.66 4.00
CA GLN A 190 6.44 13.94 4.40
C GLN A 190 6.44 14.11 5.92
N TYR A 191 6.03 13.09 6.66
CA TYR A 191 6.05 13.12 8.12
C TYR A 191 7.46 13.15 8.71
N GLU A 192 8.42 12.46 8.10
CA GLU A 192 9.84 12.54 8.49
C GLU A 192 10.38 13.96 8.31
N SER A 193 10.05 14.64 7.21
CA SER A 193 10.39 16.05 6.99
C SER A 193 9.74 16.96 8.04
N GLU A 194 8.47 16.74 8.38
CA GLU A 194 7.77 17.49 9.43
C GLU A 194 8.45 17.33 10.80
N VAL A 195 8.82 16.10 11.16
CA VAL A 195 9.55 15.82 12.40
C VAL A 195 10.89 16.54 12.42
N GLN A 196 11.62 16.51 11.30
CA GLN A 196 12.90 17.21 11.19
C GLN A 196 12.75 18.73 11.34
N GLU A 197 11.75 19.34 10.70
CA GLU A 197 11.47 20.77 10.83
C GLU A 197 11.13 21.16 12.28
N ILE A 198 10.26 20.38 12.94
CA ILE A 198 9.91 20.64 14.35
C ILE A 198 11.13 20.51 15.25
N THR A 199 11.97 19.51 15.01
CA THR A 199 13.20 19.30 15.77
C THR A 199 14.15 20.48 15.63
N GLN A 200 14.37 20.97 14.40
CA GLN A 200 15.17 22.16 14.14
C GLN A 200 14.57 23.42 14.81
N GLN A 201 13.25 23.58 14.80
CA GLN A 201 12.58 24.67 15.51
C GLN A 201 12.80 24.63 17.01
N ILE A 202 12.82 23.45 17.62
CA ILE A 202 13.12 23.27 19.05
C ILE A 202 14.58 23.64 19.33
N GLU A 203 15.51 23.20 18.47
CA GLU A 203 16.95 23.49 18.64
C GLU A 203 17.30 24.95 18.41
N ASN A 204 16.67 25.63 17.44
CA ASN A 204 17.00 26.98 17.00
C ASN A 204 16.24 28.11 17.74
N ARG A 205 15.72 27.87 18.96
CA ARG A 205 15.06 28.91 19.78
C ARG A 205 16.05 29.90 20.37
N ASN A 206 16.90 30.45 19.51
CA ASN A 206 17.96 31.37 19.94
C ASN A 206 17.40 32.70 20.44
N THR A 207 16.26 33.17 19.90
CA THR A 207 15.62 34.45 20.32
C THR A 207 15.08 34.37 21.74
N GLU A 208 14.34 33.32 22.04
CA GLU A 208 13.74 33.10 23.38
C GLU A 208 14.80 32.87 24.43
N ARG A 209 15.85 32.12 24.10
CA ARG A 209 17.00 31.88 24.98
C ARG A 209 17.85 33.14 25.17
N ALA A 210 18.02 33.98 24.13
CA ALA A 210 18.69 35.26 24.21
C ALA A 210 17.94 36.26 25.13
N THR A 211 16.60 36.33 24.99
CA THR A 211 15.74 37.12 25.87
C THR A 211 15.89 36.65 27.35
N LEU A 212 15.85 35.36 27.58
CA LEU A 212 16.08 34.83 28.95
C LEU A 212 17.46 35.16 29.50
N LYS A 213 18.50 35.14 28.66
CA LYS A 213 19.86 35.51 29.03
C LYS A 213 19.96 37.00 29.36
N SER A 214 19.35 37.87 28.57
CA SER A 214 19.30 39.34 28.81
C SER A 214 18.62 39.63 30.14
N LEU A 215 17.44 39.07 30.39
CA LEU A 215 16.73 39.23 31.66
C LEU A 215 17.56 38.79 32.89
N LYS A 216 18.34 37.71 32.76
CA LYS A 216 19.26 37.28 33.85
C LYS A 216 20.39 38.24 34.06
N THR A 217 20.92 38.88 33.02
CA THR A 217 21.95 39.95 33.12
C THR A 217 21.34 41.16 33.79
N ASP A 218 20.16 41.64 33.36
CA ASP A 218 19.46 42.78 33.95
C ASP A 218 19.17 42.53 35.45
N LEU A 219 18.80 41.30 35.85
CA LEU A 219 18.60 40.94 37.23
C LEU A 219 19.85 41.08 38.05
N LYS A 220 20.99 40.60 37.52
CA LYS A 220 22.30 40.70 38.20
C LYS A 220 22.73 42.16 38.40
N ASP A 221 22.50 43.01 37.36
CA ASP A 221 22.83 44.41 37.45
C ASP A 221 21.99 45.14 38.50
N VAL A 222 20.68 44.84 38.56
CA VAL A 222 19.79 45.38 39.61
C VAL A 222 20.19 44.91 41.00
N GLU A 223 20.56 43.63 41.16
CA GLU A 223 21.03 43.07 42.45
C GLU A 223 22.32 43.74 42.89
N THR A 224 23.27 43.96 41.98
CA THR A 224 24.53 44.63 42.27
C THR A 224 24.28 46.08 42.68
N ASN A 225 23.46 46.81 41.93
CA ASN A 225 23.12 48.19 42.26
C ASN A 225 22.40 48.30 43.60
N LYS A 226 21.47 47.37 43.90
CA LYS A 226 20.76 47.35 45.17
C LYS A 226 21.74 47.09 46.31
N ALA A 227 22.70 46.17 46.19
CA ALA A 227 23.71 45.88 47.20
C ALA A 227 24.57 47.10 47.50
N ASN A 228 25.06 47.80 46.43
CA ASN A 228 25.85 49.02 46.56
C ASN A 228 25.07 50.15 47.28
N HIS A 229 23.78 50.34 46.95
CA HIS A 229 22.95 51.32 47.63
C HIS A 229 22.69 50.97 49.08
N THR A 230 22.50 49.67 49.39
CA THR A 230 22.31 49.21 50.78
C THR A 230 23.57 49.45 51.61
N GLU A 231 24.76 49.12 51.09
CA GLU A 231 26.05 49.36 51.73
C GLU A 231 26.28 50.87 52.01
N ASN A 232 25.94 51.72 51.04
CA ASN A 232 26.02 53.18 51.20
C ASN A 232 25.08 53.68 52.31
N VAL A 233 23.86 53.12 52.43
CA VAL A 233 22.92 53.49 53.50
C VAL A 233 23.49 53.06 54.86
N ASP A 234 24.00 51.85 54.94
CA ASP A 234 24.63 51.33 56.21
C ASP A 234 25.81 52.20 56.65
N TYR A 235 26.69 52.65 55.72
CA TYR A 235 27.76 53.58 56.01
C TYR A 235 27.23 54.94 56.50
N LEU A 236 26.17 55.47 55.89
CA LEU A 236 25.57 56.76 56.30
C LEU A 236 24.93 56.65 57.69
N ASP A 237 24.21 55.54 57.96
CA ASP A 237 23.58 55.28 59.23
C ASP A 237 24.66 55.09 60.37
N PHE A 238 25.72 54.39 60.02
CA PHE A 238 26.88 54.25 60.95
C PHE A 238 27.52 55.60 61.23
N ALA A 239 27.84 56.42 60.22
CA ALA A 239 28.40 57.73 60.39
C ALA A 239 27.45 58.66 61.14
N SER A 240 26.13 58.60 60.87
CA SER A 240 25.16 59.36 61.68
C SER A 240 25.10 58.97 63.12
N SER A 241 25.21 57.67 63.41
CA SER A 241 25.23 57.15 64.76
C SER A 241 26.46 57.61 65.54
N MET A 242 27.58 57.74 64.87
CA MET A 242 28.83 58.29 65.50
C MET A 242 28.77 59.79 65.74
N MET A 243 27.96 60.52 65.00
CA MET A 243 27.78 61.98 65.18
C MET A 243 26.73 62.38 66.24
N LYS A 244 25.94 61.42 66.75
CA LYS A 244 24.95 61.66 67.80
C LYS A 244 25.68 61.80 69.18
N ASP A 245 25.02 62.41 70.17
CA ASP A 245 25.57 62.77 71.48
C ASP A 245 26.17 61.61 72.26
N SER A 246 25.88 60.37 71.90
CA SER A 246 26.51 59.17 72.51
C SER A 246 27.73 58.66 71.74
N GLY A 247 28.20 59.33 70.67
CA GLY A 247 29.34 58.94 69.86
C GLY A 247 30.56 59.82 70.05
N VAL A 248 31.21 60.25 68.96
CA VAL A 248 32.48 61.01 68.93
C VAL A 248 32.41 62.39 69.64
N LYS A 249 31.22 62.97 69.87
CA LYS A 249 31.03 64.26 70.59
C LYS A 249 31.15 64.15 72.12
N ALA A 250 31.26 62.90 72.62
CA ALA A 250 31.35 62.67 74.10
C ALA A 250 32.82 62.67 74.66
N LYS A 251 33.76 63.18 73.90
CA LYS A 251 35.11 63.52 74.32
C LYS A 251 35.29 65.00 74.12
#